data_01ab60535f7e9abd5bc850f071f25a82
#
_entry.id   01ab60535f7e9abd5bc850f071f25a82
#
_cell.length_a   1.000
_cell.length_b   1.000
_cell.length_c   1.000
_cell.angle_alpha   90.00
_cell.angle_beta   90.00
_cell.angle_gamma   90.00
#
_symmetry.space_group_name_H-M   'P 1'
#
loop_
_entity.id
_entity.type
_entity.pdbx_description
1 polymer ?
#
loop_
_entity_poly.entity_id
_entity_poly.type
_entity_poly.pdbx_seq_one_letter_code
_entity_poly.pdbx_strand_id
1 'polypeptide(L)'
;MMTLAQVKIDENRPLELFGTKLIGFTPDNARKLLVTLVFIICVLLLHLGFRTIAKLFLRGHRNEKVVFWIRQGVSVLLAIVTLVGILSVWFDNPTRLATFMGLVTAGVAFALQKPISAIAGYLVILRGKTFGIGDRITMGGVRGDVVALRFTQTTIMEMGQPPDVQDADPAMWVHARQYTGRIVTVSNSQVFDEPIYNYTREFPYLWEEMNIPVSYKDDRRRAEQILLEVADRHTVKLRELSAEALRDLMNQYFMASPGLAPKVYWRLTDNWVELSIRFVAPTHGVRELKDKMSREIIDAFDQAKIGIASGTYEIVGVPPLKILSEQPVPAPPH
;
A
#
# COMPACT_ATOMS: atom_id res chain seq x y z
N MET A 1 -75.84 18.82 -42.08
CA MET A 1 -74.86 17.72 -41.91
C MET A 1 -73.54 18.35 -41.42
N MET A 2 -73.37 18.45 -40.08
CA MET A 2 -72.20 19.07 -39.43
C MET A 2 -71.10 18.03 -39.29
N THR A 3 -70.05 18.24 -39.99
CA THR A 3 -68.85 17.37 -39.91
C THR A 3 -68.13 17.65 -38.58
N LEU A 4 -68.20 16.65 -37.71
CA LEU A 4 -67.38 16.68 -36.47
C LEU A 4 -65.89 16.71 -36.84
N ALA A 5 -65.25 17.85 -36.65
CA ALA A 5 -63.79 17.99 -36.76
C ALA A 5 -63.17 17.08 -35.69
N GLN A 6 -62.51 16.04 -36.13
CA GLN A 6 -61.60 15.27 -35.26
C GLN A 6 -60.45 16.18 -34.86
N VAL A 7 -60.45 16.65 -33.63
CA VAL A 7 -59.32 17.33 -33.02
C VAL A 7 -58.22 16.29 -32.83
N LYS A 8 -57.27 16.24 -33.75
CA LYS A 8 -56.05 15.48 -33.63
C LYS A 8 -55.22 16.17 -32.54
N ILE A 9 -55.29 15.64 -31.32
CA ILE A 9 -54.43 16.14 -30.25
C ILE A 9 -53.00 15.76 -30.63
N ASP A 10 -52.20 16.78 -30.90
CA ASP A 10 -50.78 16.63 -31.23
C ASP A 10 -50.06 16.23 -29.94
N GLU A 11 -49.72 14.97 -29.81
CA GLU A 11 -49.15 14.35 -28.60
C GLU A 11 -47.82 14.93 -28.16
N ASN A 12 -47.19 15.80 -29.01
CA ASN A 12 -45.88 16.35 -28.78
C ASN A 12 -45.89 17.84 -28.39
N ARG A 13 -47.06 18.48 -28.17
CA ARG A 13 -47.06 19.88 -27.73
C ARG A 13 -46.78 20.02 -26.25
N PRO A 14 -45.78 20.84 -25.83
CA PRO A 14 -45.52 21.11 -24.43
C PRO A 14 -46.74 21.79 -23.79
N LEU A 15 -47.11 21.36 -22.56
CA LEU A 15 -48.14 22.04 -21.81
C LEU A 15 -47.73 23.44 -21.45
N GLU A 16 -48.58 24.42 -21.78
CA GLU A 16 -48.41 25.81 -21.39
C GLU A 16 -49.16 26.11 -20.12
N LEU A 17 -48.46 26.40 -19.04
CA LEU A 17 -49.07 26.84 -17.78
C LEU A 17 -48.67 28.28 -17.53
N PHE A 18 -49.65 29.21 -17.42
CA PHE A 18 -49.45 30.64 -17.23
C PHE A 18 -48.52 31.30 -18.25
N GLY A 19 -48.58 30.89 -19.54
CA GLY A 19 -47.80 31.50 -20.62
C GLY A 19 -46.29 31.03 -20.66
N THR A 20 -45.87 30.14 -19.80
CA THR A 20 -44.56 29.51 -19.83
C THR A 20 -44.64 28.10 -20.37
N LYS A 21 -43.85 27.79 -21.41
CA LYS A 21 -43.75 26.43 -21.96
C LYS A 21 -42.93 25.57 -20.99
N LEU A 22 -43.53 24.58 -20.37
CA LEU A 22 -42.87 23.60 -19.55
C LEU A 22 -42.15 22.60 -20.46
N ILE A 23 -40.85 22.79 -20.65
CA ILE A 23 -40.00 21.92 -21.45
C ILE A 23 -39.93 20.55 -20.74
N GLY A 24 -40.43 19.48 -21.44
CA GLY A 24 -40.46 18.10 -20.92
C GLY A 24 -41.82 17.63 -20.38
N PHE A 25 -42.80 18.51 -20.16
CA PHE A 25 -44.17 18.14 -19.81
C PHE A 25 -45.01 18.03 -21.07
N THR A 26 -44.90 16.91 -21.76
CA THR A 26 -45.81 16.51 -22.83
C THR A 26 -46.91 15.59 -22.26
N PRO A 27 -48.10 15.50 -22.87
CA PRO A 27 -49.14 14.58 -22.44
C PRO A 27 -48.65 13.13 -22.34
N ASP A 28 -47.73 12.72 -23.24
CA ASP A 28 -47.12 11.40 -23.23
C ASP A 28 -46.20 11.20 -22.00
N ASN A 29 -45.36 12.18 -21.69
CA ASN A 29 -44.53 12.13 -20.48
C ASN A 29 -45.36 12.15 -19.19
N ALA A 30 -46.49 12.90 -19.18
CA ALA A 30 -47.41 12.90 -18.04
C ALA A 30 -48.04 11.52 -17.82
N ARG A 31 -48.43 10.84 -18.90
CA ARG A 31 -48.93 9.45 -18.85
C ARG A 31 -47.87 8.49 -18.36
N LYS A 32 -46.63 8.59 -18.86
CA LYS A 32 -45.47 7.79 -18.40
C LYS A 32 -45.18 8.00 -16.92
N LEU A 33 -45.19 9.24 -16.46
CA LEU A 33 -45.04 9.58 -15.03
C LEU A 33 -46.11 8.94 -14.17
N LEU A 34 -47.41 9.00 -14.60
CA LEU A 34 -48.51 8.41 -13.86
C LEU A 34 -48.38 6.88 -13.80
N VAL A 35 -48.05 6.24 -14.93
CA VAL A 35 -47.82 4.78 -14.98
C VAL A 35 -46.64 4.39 -14.08
N THR A 36 -45.54 5.15 -14.10
CA THR A 36 -44.39 4.91 -13.24
C THR A 36 -44.75 5.05 -11.78
N LEU A 37 -45.53 6.09 -11.41
CA LEU A 37 -45.94 6.31 -10.03
C LEU A 37 -46.81 5.15 -9.53
N VAL A 38 -47.81 4.74 -10.32
CA VAL A 38 -48.69 3.60 -9.99
C VAL A 38 -47.84 2.32 -9.85
N PHE A 39 -46.91 2.08 -10.77
CA PHE A 39 -46.01 0.94 -10.71
C PHE A 39 -45.16 0.92 -9.44
N ILE A 40 -44.54 2.06 -9.07
CA ILE A 40 -43.77 2.19 -7.83
C ILE A 40 -44.65 1.92 -6.60
N ILE A 41 -45.88 2.47 -6.57
CA ILE A 41 -46.81 2.23 -5.46
C ILE A 41 -47.17 0.73 -5.37
N CYS A 42 -47.43 0.05 -6.49
CA CYS A 42 -47.68 -1.39 -6.51
C CYS A 42 -46.47 -2.18 -5.96
N VAL A 43 -45.24 -1.85 -6.37
CA VAL A 43 -44.05 -2.53 -5.88
C VAL A 43 -43.82 -2.27 -4.39
N LEU A 44 -44.09 -1.07 -3.89
CA LEU A 44 -44.03 -0.75 -2.47
C LEU A 44 -45.04 -1.53 -1.65
N LEU A 45 -46.31 -1.65 -2.16
CA LEU A 45 -47.33 -2.45 -1.53
C LEU A 45 -46.98 -3.95 -1.48
N LEU A 46 -46.41 -4.48 -2.57
CA LEU A 46 -45.87 -5.84 -2.62
C LEU A 46 -44.74 -6.04 -1.62
N HIS A 47 -43.82 -5.07 -1.53
CA HIS A 47 -42.74 -5.11 -0.55
C HIS A 47 -43.23 -5.10 0.90
N LEU A 48 -44.23 -4.25 1.23
CA LEU A 48 -44.84 -4.20 2.54
C LEU A 48 -45.60 -5.50 2.84
N GLY A 49 -46.37 -6.02 1.86
CA GLY A 49 -47.05 -7.30 1.99
C GLY A 49 -46.11 -8.45 2.26
N PHE A 50 -45.00 -8.53 1.47
CA PHE A 50 -43.98 -9.55 1.68
C PHE A 50 -43.30 -9.44 3.04
N ARG A 51 -42.99 -8.23 3.48
CA ARG A 51 -42.44 -7.98 4.83
C ARG A 51 -43.37 -8.47 5.94
N THR A 52 -44.65 -8.26 5.77
CA THR A 52 -45.68 -8.67 6.74
C THR A 52 -45.83 -10.18 6.78
N ILE A 53 -45.93 -10.81 5.61
CA ILE A 53 -45.99 -12.27 5.46
C ILE A 53 -44.70 -12.92 6.01
N ALA A 54 -43.54 -12.39 5.64
CA ALA A 54 -42.27 -12.89 6.14
C ALA A 54 -42.16 -12.80 7.68
N LYS A 55 -42.67 -11.73 8.30
CA LYS A 55 -42.74 -11.62 9.77
C LYS A 55 -43.67 -12.66 10.40
N LEU A 56 -44.79 -12.99 9.76
CA LEU A 56 -45.74 -13.99 10.26
C LEU A 56 -45.16 -15.42 10.16
N PHE A 57 -44.64 -15.79 9.01
CA PHE A 57 -44.12 -17.14 8.75
C PHE A 57 -42.77 -17.43 9.42
N LEU A 58 -41.89 -16.41 9.56
CA LEU A 58 -40.56 -16.59 10.10
C LEU A 58 -40.47 -16.35 11.62
N ARG A 59 -41.60 -16.04 12.30
CA ARG A 59 -41.64 -15.86 13.77
C ARG A 59 -41.19 -17.09 14.59
N GLY A 60 -41.20 -18.28 13.95
CA GLY A 60 -40.79 -19.54 14.57
C GLY A 60 -39.34 -20.02 14.22
N HIS A 61 -38.68 -19.37 13.28
CA HIS A 61 -37.38 -19.86 12.83
C HIS A 61 -36.23 -19.22 13.65
N ARG A 62 -35.50 -20.10 14.35
CA ARG A 62 -34.37 -19.79 15.26
C ARG A 62 -33.11 -19.23 14.57
N ASN A 63 -33.09 -19.14 13.22
CA ASN A 63 -31.89 -18.74 12.47
C ASN A 63 -32.05 -17.32 11.91
N GLU A 64 -31.72 -16.32 12.71
CA GLU A 64 -31.73 -14.89 12.35
C GLU A 64 -30.96 -14.57 11.06
N LYS A 65 -29.87 -15.29 10.80
CA LYS A 65 -29.05 -15.13 9.60
C LYS A 65 -29.81 -15.48 8.31
N VAL A 66 -30.59 -16.55 8.30
CA VAL A 66 -31.39 -16.98 7.13
C VAL A 66 -32.47 -15.96 6.84
N VAL A 67 -33.16 -15.48 7.86
CA VAL A 67 -34.20 -14.43 7.73
C VAL A 67 -33.63 -13.15 7.16
N PHE A 68 -32.44 -12.75 7.61
CA PHE A 68 -31.73 -11.59 7.07
C PHE A 68 -31.43 -11.75 5.58
N TRP A 69 -30.86 -12.87 5.15
CA TRP A 69 -30.51 -13.11 3.74
C TRP A 69 -31.72 -13.20 2.82
N ILE A 70 -32.82 -13.83 3.27
CA ILE A 70 -34.07 -13.88 2.51
C ILE A 70 -34.64 -12.46 2.31
N ARG A 71 -34.68 -11.66 3.38
CA ARG A 71 -35.13 -10.26 3.31
C ARG A 71 -34.28 -9.42 2.38
N GLN A 72 -32.97 -9.56 2.46
CA GLN A 72 -32.03 -8.87 1.59
C GLN A 72 -32.23 -9.29 0.12
N GLY A 73 -32.32 -10.58 -0.16
CA GLY A 73 -32.52 -11.11 -1.50
C GLY A 73 -33.80 -10.60 -2.14
N VAL A 74 -34.93 -10.60 -1.40
CA VAL A 74 -36.20 -10.04 -1.89
C VAL A 74 -36.12 -8.54 -2.14
N SER A 75 -35.43 -7.78 -1.28
CA SER A 75 -35.24 -6.34 -1.50
C SER A 75 -34.43 -6.06 -2.77
N VAL A 76 -33.39 -6.83 -3.03
CA VAL A 76 -32.58 -6.72 -4.27
C VAL A 76 -33.41 -7.11 -5.49
N LEU A 77 -34.18 -8.21 -5.44
CA LEU A 77 -35.05 -8.62 -6.53
C LEU A 77 -36.10 -7.54 -6.88
N LEU A 78 -36.77 -6.98 -5.87
CA LEU A 78 -37.73 -5.90 -6.06
C LEU A 78 -37.08 -4.63 -6.63
N ALA A 79 -35.87 -4.30 -6.21
CA ALA A 79 -35.12 -3.18 -6.78
C ALA A 79 -34.84 -3.40 -8.28
N ILE A 80 -34.42 -4.62 -8.67
CA ILE A 80 -34.22 -5.00 -10.08
C ILE A 80 -35.51 -4.90 -10.87
N VAL A 81 -36.60 -5.45 -10.34
CA VAL A 81 -37.94 -5.38 -10.99
C VAL A 81 -38.40 -3.93 -11.17
N THR A 82 -38.16 -3.09 -10.15
CA THR A 82 -38.46 -1.65 -10.22
C THR A 82 -37.69 -0.96 -11.32
N LEU A 83 -36.38 -1.22 -11.37
CA LEU A 83 -35.50 -0.66 -12.39
C LEU A 83 -35.93 -1.06 -13.81
N VAL A 84 -36.16 -2.36 -14.04
CA VAL A 84 -36.61 -2.89 -15.34
C VAL A 84 -37.96 -2.31 -15.73
N GLY A 85 -38.90 -2.21 -14.79
CA GLY A 85 -40.23 -1.63 -15.04
C GLY A 85 -40.16 -0.15 -15.43
N ILE A 86 -39.34 0.65 -14.73
CA ILE A 86 -39.10 2.06 -15.08
C ILE A 86 -38.49 2.16 -16.48
N LEU A 87 -37.43 1.39 -16.76
CA LEU A 87 -36.82 1.37 -18.07
C LEU A 87 -37.79 1.00 -19.18
N SER A 88 -38.68 0.01 -18.95
CA SER A 88 -39.70 -0.41 -19.92
C SER A 88 -40.72 0.69 -20.22
N VAL A 89 -41.10 1.51 -19.25
CA VAL A 89 -42.05 2.62 -19.43
C VAL A 89 -41.42 3.82 -20.14
N TRP A 90 -40.13 4.12 -19.88
CA TRP A 90 -39.50 5.33 -20.39
C TRP A 90 -38.77 5.15 -21.71
N PHE A 91 -38.41 3.93 -22.10
CA PHE A 91 -37.68 3.65 -23.33
C PHE A 91 -38.50 2.87 -24.36
N ASP A 92 -39.36 3.60 -25.08
CA ASP A 92 -40.11 3.04 -26.22
C ASP A 92 -39.22 2.83 -27.46
N ASN A 93 -38.08 3.53 -27.52
CA ASN A 93 -37.17 3.46 -28.65
C ASN A 93 -35.91 2.69 -28.26
N PRO A 94 -35.60 1.54 -28.93
CA PRO A 94 -34.40 0.74 -28.66
C PRO A 94 -33.11 1.50 -28.74
N THR A 95 -32.98 2.49 -29.64
CA THR A 95 -31.78 3.30 -29.81
C THR A 95 -31.50 4.18 -28.57
N ARG A 96 -32.54 4.81 -28.01
CA ARG A 96 -32.44 5.61 -26.78
C ARG A 96 -32.05 4.75 -25.59
N LEU A 97 -32.64 3.56 -25.49
CA LEU A 97 -32.26 2.59 -24.45
C LEU A 97 -30.81 2.16 -24.59
N ALA A 98 -30.35 1.86 -25.81
CA ALA A 98 -28.97 1.48 -26.06
C ALA A 98 -27.99 2.60 -25.67
N THR A 99 -28.28 3.86 -26.01
CA THR A 99 -27.45 5.01 -25.61
C THR A 99 -27.39 5.18 -24.10
N PHE A 100 -28.54 5.10 -23.42
CA PHE A 100 -28.61 5.17 -21.96
C PHE A 100 -27.83 4.04 -21.30
N MET A 101 -28.05 2.80 -21.75
CA MET A 101 -27.31 1.62 -21.24
C MET A 101 -25.82 1.73 -21.49
N GLY A 102 -25.42 2.27 -22.64
CA GLY A 102 -24.00 2.54 -22.93
C GLY A 102 -23.37 3.52 -21.93
N LEU A 103 -24.08 4.61 -21.61
CA LEU A 103 -23.62 5.57 -20.61
C LEU A 103 -23.53 4.96 -19.20
N VAL A 104 -24.55 4.21 -18.80
CA VAL A 104 -24.55 3.50 -17.52
C VAL A 104 -23.42 2.47 -17.45
N THR A 105 -23.21 1.70 -18.52
CA THR A 105 -22.13 0.70 -18.59
C THR A 105 -20.77 1.36 -18.48
N ALA A 106 -20.56 2.49 -19.16
CA ALA A 106 -19.33 3.26 -19.03
C ALA A 106 -19.10 3.74 -17.58
N GLY A 107 -20.13 4.29 -16.93
CA GLY A 107 -20.08 4.69 -15.52
C GLY A 107 -19.75 3.54 -14.58
N VAL A 108 -20.37 2.39 -14.77
CA VAL A 108 -20.09 1.16 -14.00
C VAL A 108 -18.67 0.66 -14.26
N ALA A 109 -18.21 0.69 -15.52
CA ALA A 109 -16.84 0.30 -15.85
C ALA A 109 -15.80 1.16 -15.12
N PHE A 110 -16.01 2.48 -15.07
CA PHE A 110 -15.15 3.38 -14.28
C PHE A 110 -15.22 3.07 -12.77
N ALA A 111 -16.41 2.85 -12.23
CA ALA A 111 -16.59 2.53 -10.82
C ALA A 111 -15.92 1.20 -10.42
N LEU A 112 -15.91 0.23 -11.33
CA LEU A 112 -15.30 -1.09 -11.10
C LEU A 112 -13.83 -1.19 -11.52
N GLN A 113 -13.24 -0.14 -12.07
CA GLN A 113 -11.86 -0.15 -12.56
C GLN A 113 -10.86 -0.63 -11.51
N LYS A 114 -10.89 -0.06 -10.30
CA LYS A 114 -9.96 -0.42 -9.22
C LYS A 114 -10.13 -1.86 -8.73
N PRO A 115 -11.33 -2.37 -8.43
CA PRO A 115 -11.54 -3.78 -8.10
C PRO A 115 -11.08 -4.75 -9.20
N ILE A 116 -11.38 -4.45 -10.46
CA ILE A 116 -10.96 -5.31 -11.60
C ILE A 116 -9.43 -5.31 -11.73
N SER A 117 -8.78 -4.14 -11.65
CA SER A 117 -7.33 -4.05 -11.65
C SER A 117 -6.69 -4.83 -10.49
N ALA A 118 -7.30 -4.83 -9.31
CA ALA A 118 -6.81 -5.58 -8.18
C ALA A 118 -6.88 -7.10 -8.41
N ILE A 119 -7.96 -7.60 -9.03
CA ILE A 119 -8.07 -9.03 -9.41
C ILE A 119 -7.04 -9.38 -10.50
N ALA A 120 -6.88 -8.51 -11.50
CA ALA A 120 -5.85 -8.69 -12.53
C ALA A 120 -4.45 -8.71 -11.91
N GLY A 121 -4.17 -7.82 -10.95
CA GLY A 121 -2.93 -7.79 -10.18
C GLY A 121 -2.68 -9.10 -9.43
N TYR A 122 -3.71 -9.67 -8.81
CA TYR A 122 -3.60 -10.99 -8.18
C TYR A 122 -3.15 -12.09 -9.16
N LEU A 123 -3.71 -12.11 -10.36
CA LEU A 123 -3.32 -13.09 -11.40
C LEU A 123 -1.87 -12.87 -11.86
N VAL A 124 -1.44 -11.62 -12.00
CA VAL A 124 -0.05 -11.27 -12.34
C VAL A 124 0.91 -11.74 -11.24
N ILE A 125 0.57 -11.51 -9.96
CA ILE A 125 1.38 -11.94 -8.83
C ILE A 125 1.56 -13.47 -8.84
N LEU A 126 0.46 -14.21 -8.98
CA LEU A 126 0.50 -15.68 -8.97
C LEU A 126 1.24 -16.25 -10.16
N ARG A 127 0.92 -15.79 -11.39
CA ARG A 127 1.48 -16.35 -12.63
C ARG A 127 2.92 -15.88 -12.84
N GLY A 128 3.21 -14.63 -12.54
CA GLY A 128 4.55 -14.04 -12.62
C GLY A 128 5.48 -14.46 -11.50
N LYS A 129 4.97 -15.17 -10.49
CA LYS A 129 5.71 -15.51 -9.26
C LYS A 129 6.41 -14.27 -8.69
N THR A 130 5.76 -13.11 -8.71
CA THR A 130 6.35 -11.84 -8.28
C THR A 130 6.73 -11.91 -6.81
N PHE A 131 5.85 -12.46 -5.98
CA PHE A 131 6.09 -12.79 -4.58
C PHE A 131 5.06 -13.83 -4.08
N GLY A 132 5.35 -14.46 -2.95
CA GLY A 132 4.49 -15.42 -2.27
C GLY A 132 4.27 -15.05 -0.80
N ILE A 133 3.49 -15.87 -0.11
CA ILE A 133 3.32 -15.76 1.36
C ILE A 133 4.66 -16.11 2.01
N GLY A 134 5.10 -15.27 2.96
CA GLY A 134 6.39 -15.39 3.64
C GLY A 134 7.51 -14.58 2.98
N ASP A 135 7.30 -14.08 1.77
CA ASP A 135 8.30 -13.22 1.12
C ASP A 135 8.36 -11.85 1.79
N ARG A 136 9.56 -11.30 1.85
CA ARG A 136 9.82 -9.92 2.26
C ARG A 136 9.81 -9.01 1.06
N ILE A 137 8.88 -8.08 1.04
CA ILE A 137 8.66 -7.19 -0.11
C ILE A 137 8.55 -5.72 0.31
N THR A 138 8.68 -4.84 -0.70
CA THR A 138 8.16 -3.46 -0.62
C THR A 138 7.12 -3.31 -1.73
N MET A 139 5.92 -2.89 -1.38
CA MET A 139 4.78 -2.69 -2.28
C MET A 139 3.90 -1.55 -1.77
N GLY A 140 3.57 -0.58 -2.63
CA GLY A 140 2.74 0.57 -2.24
C GLY A 140 3.36 1.39 -1.08
N GLY A 141 4.69 1.57 -1.08
CA GLY A 141 5.41 2.25 -0.01
C GLY A 141 5.55 1.46 1.30
N VAL A 142 4.94 0.29 1.40
CA VAL A 142 4.98 -0.55 2.61
C VAL A 142 6.03 -1.65 2.45
N ARG A 143 6.95 -1.73 3.40
CA ARG A 143 7.94 -2.81 3.51
C ARG A 143 7.52 -3.79 4.60
N GLY A 144 7.62 -5.08 4.34
CA GLY A 144 7.34 -6.11 5.33
C GLY A 144 7.23 -7.51 4.74
N ASP A 145 6.82 -8.45 5.58
CA ASP A 145 6.65 -9.84 5.19
C ASP A 145 5.18 -10.09 4.81
N VAL A 146 4.96 -10.78 3.69
CA VAL A 146 3.62 -11.12 3.20
C VAL A 146 2.98 -12.17 4.11
N VAL A 147 1.90 -11.81 4.78
CA VAL A 147 1.16 -12.69 5.69
C VAL A 147 0.02 -13.41 4.98
N ALA A 148 -0.64 -12.70 4.04
CA ALA A 148 -1.73 -13.28 3.27
C ALA A 148 -1.86 -12.61 1.90
N LEU A 149 -2.22 -13.41 0.90
CA LEU A 149 -2.53 -12.96 -0.45
C LEU A 149 -3.98 -13.31 -0.77
N ARG A 150 -4.80 -12.31 -1.06
CA ARG A 150 -6.22 -12.45 -1.40
C ARG A 150 -6.49 -11.89 -2.79
N PHE A 151 -7.69 -12.13 -3.35
CA PHE A 151 -8.05 -11.74 -4.72
C PHE A 151 -7.85 -10.24 -5.02
N THR A 152 -8.16 -9.37 -4.07
CA THR A 152 -8.09 -7.91 -4.28
C THR A 152 -6.98 -7.23 -3.53
N GLN A 153 -6.36 -7.92 -2.56
CA GLN A 153 -5.44 -7.29 -1.62
C GLN A 153 -4.40 -8.26 -1.08
N THR A 154 -3.23 -7.73 -0.80
CA THR A 154 -2.11 -8.38 -0.11
C THR A 154 -2.00 -7.82 1.30
N THR A 155 -1.85 -8.70 2.28
CA THR A 155 -1.66 -8.31 3.69
C THR A 155 -0.18 -8.46 4.04
N ILE A 156 0.42 -7.39 4.56
CA ILE A 156 1.85 -7.29 4.88
C ILE A 156 2.01 -7.00 6.37
N MET A 157 2.84 -7.77 7.05
CA MET A 157 3.32 -7.43 8.38
C MET A 157 4.44 -6.42 8.24
N GLU A 158 4.15 -5.18 8.60
CA GLU A 158 5.05 -4.06 8.36
C GLU A 158 6.33 -4.14 9.17
N MET A 159 7.41 -3.67 8.57
CA MET A 159 8.69 -3.47 9.25
C MET A 159 9.25 -2.07 8.98
N GLY A 160 10.10 -1.61 9.90
CA GLY A 160 10.74 -0.31 9.82
C GLY A 160 11.59 -0.16 8.56
N GLN A 161 11.57 1.02 7.98
CA GLN A 161 12.37 1.40 6.82
C GLN A 161 13.71 2.02 7.27
N PRO A 162 14.72 2.11 6.38
CA PRO A 162 15.91 2.89 6.65
C PRO A 162 15.58 4.35 6.96
N PRO A 163 16.39 5.05 7.79
CA PRO A 163 16.14 6.44 8.19
C PRO A 163 15.94 7.38 7.00
N ASP A 164 16.68 7.20 5.92
CA ASP A 164 16.65 8.05 4.72
C ASP A 164 15.32 7.99 3.95
N VAL A 165 14.47 6.99 4.23
CA VAL A 165 13.15 6.78 3.59
C VAL A 165 12.02 7.08 4.58
N GLN A 166 12.35 7.31 5.83
CA GLN A 166 11.41 7.39 6.97
C GLN A 166 10.81 8.77 7.19
N ASP A 167 11.23 9.79 6.45
CA ASP A 167 10.79 11.19 6.64
C ASP A 167 9.29 11.42 6.42
N ALA A 168 8.58 10.45 5.84
CA ALA A 168 7.19 10.60 5.49
C ALA A 168 6.19 10.10 6.55
N ASP A 169 6.60 9.29 7.54
CA ASP A 169 5.70 8.77 8.57
C ASP A 169 6.29 8.86 9.98
N PRO A 170 5.95 9.93 10.75
CA PRO A 170 6.42 10.12 12.11
C PRO A 170 5.91 9.06 13.11
N ALA A 171 4.97 8.20 12.71
CA ALA A 171 4.44 7.14 13.57
C ALA A 171 5.31 5.88 13.61
N MET A 172 6.38 5.80 12.81
CA MET A 172 7.23 4.63 12.74
C MET A 172 8.37 4.67 13.77
N TRP A 173 8.14 4.07 14.94
CA TRP A 173 9.06 4.06 16.09
C TRP A 173 10.19 3.03 15.96
N VAL A 174 10.08 2.08 15.05
CA VAL A 174 10.99 0.93 14.94
C VAL A 174 11.93 1.14 13.76
N HIS A 175 13.25 1.20 14.05
CA HIS A 175 14.27 1.34 13.02
C HIS A 175 14.53 0.02 12.28
N ALA A 176 15.00 0.18 11.07
CA ALA A 176 15.54 -0.79 10.11
C ALA A 176 15.19 -2.27 10.33
N ARG A 177 14.28 -2.79 9.52
CA ARG A 177 14.00 -4.24 9.34
C ARG A 177 13.49 -4.99 10.57
N GLN A 178 12.96 -4.30 11.57
CA GLN A 178 12.21 -4.93 12.66
C GLN A 178 10.72 -4.69 12.47
N TYR A 179 9.90 -5.63 12.92
CA TYR A 179 8.46 -5.51 12.84
C TYR A 179 7.95 -4.35 13.70
N THR A 180 7.06 -3.56 13.13
CA THR A 180 6.38 -2.48 13.84
C THR A 180 5.18 -2.99 14.65
N GLY A 181 4.72 -4.21 14.38
CA GLY A 181 3.48 -4.78 14.91
C GLY A 181 2.24 -4.37 14.10
N ARG A 182 2.38 -3.49 13.10
CA ARG A 182 1.27 -3.11 12.22
C ARG A 182 1.08 -4.14 11.11
N ILE A 183 -0.18 -4.42 10.81
CA ILE A 183 -0.58 -5.21 9.64
C ILE A 183 -1.22 -4.27 8.64
N VAL A 184 -0.62 -4.16 7.48
CA VAL A 184 -1.04 -3.26 6.42
C VAL A 184 -1.64 -4.06 5.28
N THR A 185 -2.76 -3.57 4.74
CA THR A 185 -3.41 -4.18 3.59
C THR A 185 -3.23 -3.27 2.38
N VAL A 186 -2.59 -3.81 1.35
CA VAL A 186 -2.28 -3.11 0.10
C VAL A 186 -3.10 -3.72 -1.03
N SER A 187 -3.67 -2.87 -1.90
CA SER A 187 -4.38 -3.36 -3.09
C SER A 187 -3.43 -4.05 -4.06
N ASN A 188 -3.83 -5.20 -4.62
CA ASN A 188 -3.03 -5.88 -5.64
C ASN A 188 -2.87 -5.07 -6.94
N SER A 189 -3.71 -4.03 -7.16
CA SER A 189 -3.55 -3.14 -8.31
C SER A 189 -2.22 -2.38 -8.31
N GLN A 190 -1.57 -2.24 -7.16
CA GLN A 190 -0.26 -1.59 -7.04
C GLN A 190 0.83 -2.26 -7.89
N VAL A 191 0.65 -3.52 -8.28
CA VAL A 191 1.58 -4.22 -9.19
C VAL A 191 1.70 -3.55 -10.56
N PHE A 192 0.71 -2.75 -10.96
CA PHE A 192 0.71 -2.00 -12.22
C PHE A 192 1.19 -0.55 -12.06
N ASP A 193 1.15 -0.03 -10.83
CA ASP A 193 1.39 1.39 -10.56
C ASP A 193 2.82 1.64 -10.08
N GLU A 194 3.43 0.68 -9.35
CA GLU A 194 4.74 0.84 -8.72
C GLU A 194 5.61 -0.42 -8.85
N PRO A 195 6.95 -0.28 -8.82
CA PRO A 195 7.84 -1.42 -8.77
C PRO A 195 7.68 -2.19 -7.44
N ILE A 196 7.71 -3.51 -7.52
CA ILE A 196 7.70 -4.39 -6.36
C ILE A 196 9.12 -4.88 -6.11
N TYR A 197 9.65 -4.59 -4.93
CA TYR A 197 10.95 -5.08 -4.50
C TYR A 197 10.73 -6.35 -3.68
N ASN A 198 11.24 -7.49 -4.14
CA ASN A 198 11.23 -8.75 -3.40
C ASN A 198 12.65 -9.07 -2.93
N TYR A 199 12.84 -9.20 -1.62
CA TYR A 199 14.14 -9.38 -0.98
C TYR A 199 14.47 -10.84 -0.67
N THR A 200 13.52 -11.76 -0.85
CA THR A 200 13.65 -13.15 -0.36
C THR A 200 13.37 -14.21 -1.41
N ARG A 201 12.80 -13.82 -2.56
CA ARG A 201 12.26 -14.75 -3.55
C ARG A 201 13.23 -15.83 -4.01
N GLU A 202 14.45 -15.45 -4.27
CA GLU A 202 15.40 -16.31 -4.96
C GLU A 202 16.66 -16.56 -4.15
N PHE A 203 16.96 -15.65 -3.22
CA PHE A 203 18.12 -15.74 -2.36
C PHE A 203 17.74 -15.21 -0.97
N PRO A 204 17.62 -16.09 0.05
CA PRO A 204 17.14 -15.73 1.38
C PRO A 204 18.19 -14.97 2.21
N TYR A 205 19.13 -14.33 1.56
CA TYR A 205 20.19 -13.55 2.18
C TYR A 205 20.30 -12.17 1.53
N LEU A 206 20.84 -11.22 2.27
CA LEU A 206 21.04 -9.85 1.80
C LEU A 206 22.50 -9.45 1.96
N TRP A 207 23.01 -8.61 1.05
CA TRP A 207 24.26 -7.90 1.28
C TRP A 207 24.02 -6.77 2.25
N GLU A 208 24.85 -6.74 3.30
CA GLU A 208 24.82 -5.72 4.34
C GLU A 208 26.17 -5.04 4.44
N GLU A 209 26.14 -3.80 4.92
CA GLU A 209 27.35 -3.03 5.20
C GLU A 209 27.28 -2.40 6.59
N MET A 210 28.47 -2.27 7.21
CA MET A 210 28.67 -1.47 8.40
C MET A 210 29.84 -0.55 8.16
N ASN A 211 29.66 0.73 8.44
CA ASN A 211 30.66 1.77 8.24
C ASN A 211 31.30 2.10 9.57
N ILE A 212 32.60 1.93 9.66
CA ILE A 212 33.40 2.16 10.85
C ILE A 212 34.44 3.26 10.57
N PRO A 213 34.33 4.43 11.20
CA PRO A 213 35.29 5.51 11.04
C PRO A 213 36.51 5.23 11.87
N VAL A 214 37.69 5.19 11.25
CA VAL A 214 39.00 4.96 11.89
C VAL A 214 39.89 6.16 11.65
N SER A 215 40.57 6.63 12.68
CA SER A 215 41.49 7.79 12.58
C SER A 215 42.61 7.54 11.58
N TYR A 216 43.03 8.59 10.89
CA TYR A 216 44.21 8.56 10.02
C TYR A 216 45.51 8.23 10.78
N LYS A 217 45.54 8.43 12.11
CA LYS A 217 46.69 8.19 12.97
C LYS A 217 46.80 6.74 13.46
N ASP A 218 45.68 5.97 13.39
CA ASP A 218 45.61 4.62 13.92
C ASP A 218 46.01 3.56 12.88
N ASP A 219 46.21 2.31 13.33
CA ASP A 219 46.57 1.20 12.46
C ASP A 219 45.32 0.69 11.70
N ARG A 220 45.06 1.30 10.55
CA ARG A 220 43.93 0.99 9.67
C ARG A 220 44.01 -0.41 9.08
N ARG A 221 45.23 -0.98 8.90
CA ARG A 221 45.36 -2.36 8.40
C ARG A 221 44.96 -3.37 9.47
N ARG A 222 45.37 -3.11 10.71
CA ARG A 222 44.91 -3.95 11.82
C ARG A 222 43.40 -3.82 12.05
N ALA A 223 42.85 -2.63 11.91
CA ALA A 223 41.39 -2.41 11.92
C ALA A 223 40.67 -3.25 10.85
N GLU A 224 41.14 -3.21 9.61
CA GLU A 224 40.58 -4.02 8.51
C GLU A 224 40.65 -5.52 8.84
N GLN A 225 41.75 -6.02 9.36
CA GLN A 225 41.89 -7.43 9.76
C GLN A 225 40.86 -7.82 10.82
N ILE A 226 40.69 -7.00 11.85
CA ILE A 226 39.70 -7.23 12.92
C ILE A 226 38.28 -7.29 12.32
N LEU A 227 37.94 -6.34 11.45
CA LEU A 227 36.63 -6.33 10.80
C LEU A 227 36.37 -7.61 9.99
N LEU A 228 37.37 -8.07 9.24
CA LEU A 228 37.26 -9.32 8.47
C LEU A 228 37.16 -10.53 9.39
N GLU A 229 37.92 -10.61 10.47
CA GLU A 229 37.88 -11.68 11.46
C GLU A 229 36.49 -11.77 12.14
N VAL A 230 35.93 -10.63 12.55
CA VAL A 230 34.62 -10.56 13.17
C VAL A 230 33.54 -10.94 12.16
N ALA A 231 33.58 -10.42 10.95
CA ALA A 231 32.61 -10.74 9.91
C ALA A 231 32.67 -12.24 9.56
N ASP A 232 33.86 -12.85 9.46
CA ASP A 232 33.97 -14.29 9.17
C ASP A 232 33.37 -15.17 10.29
N ARG A 233 33.38 -14.70 11.54
CA ARG A 233 32.76 -15.45 12.64
C ARG A 233 31.24 -15.40 12.65
N HIS A 234 30.65 -14.27 12.26
CA HIS A 234 29.23 -14.01 12.47
C HIS A 234 28.38 -14.09 11.21
N THR A 235 28.97 -13.98 10.02
CA THR A 235 28.24 -13.90 8.77
C THR A 235 28.13 -15.25 8.06
N VAL A 236 27.24 -15.35 7.09
CA VAL A 236 27.00 -16.57 6.34
C VAL A 236 28.24 -16.95 5.53
N LYS A 237 28.73 -18.16 5.76
CA LYS A 237 29.86 -18.69 5.02
C LYS A 237 29.42 -19.38 3.73
N LEU A 238 30.22 -19.23 2.70
CA LEU A 238 30.01 -19.91 1.42
C LEU A 238 29.83 -21.43 1.57
N ARG A 239 30.46 -22.01 2.60
CA ARG A 239 30.39 -23.44 2.93
C ARG A 239 29.05 -23.88 3.52
N GLU A 240 28.26 -22.95 4.03
CA GLU A 240 26.96 -23.19 4.63
C GLU A 240 25.82 -23.14 3.60
N LEU A 241 26.10 -22.51 2.43
CA LEU A 241 25.19 -22.53 1.30
C LEU A 241 25.30 -23.86 0.58
N SER A 242 24.16 -24.49 0.28
CA SER A 242 24.16 -25.69 -0.55
C SER A 242 24.77 -25.37 -1.92
N ALA A 243 25.54 -26.33 -2.47
CA ALA A 243 26.11 -26.18 -3.82
C ALA A 243 25.04 -25.92 -4.89
N GLU A 244 23.81 -26.36 -4.63
CA GLU A 244 22.64 -26.17 -5.49
C GLU A 244 22.15 -24.72 -5.43
N ALA A 245 21.94 -24.16 -4.23
CA ALA A 245 21.56 -22.74 -4.05
C ALA A 245 22.61 -21.80 -4.66
N LEU A 246 23.88 -22.16 -4.57
CA LEU A 246 24.96 -21.37 -5.16
C LEU A 246 24.95 -21.42 -6.70
N ARG A 247 24.70 -22.60 -7.28
CA ARG A 247 24.56 -22.77 -8.73
C ARG A 247 23.35 -22.02 -9.27
N ASP A 248 22.22 -22.09 -8.59
CA ASP A 248 20.99 -21.39 -8.97
C ASP A 248 21.23 -19.88 -8.95
N LEU A 249 21.87 -19.36 -7.91
CA LEU A 249 22.27 -17.96 -7.80
C LEU A 249 23.18 -17.55 -9.01
N MET A 250 24.21 -18.34 -9.29
CA MET A 250 25.17 -18.05 -10.36
C MET A 250 24.48 -18.09 -11.74
N ASN A 251 23.64 -19.08 -12.00
CA ASN A 251 22.94 -19.23 -13.27
C ASN A 251 21.90 -18.13 -13.49
N GLN A 252 21.19 -17.75 -12.44
CA GLN A 252 20.08 -16.81 -12.52
C GLN A 252 20.54 -15.36 -12.65
N TYR A 253 21.64 -15.00 -12.00
CA TYR A 253 22.17 -13.63 -12.04
C TYR A 253 23.34 -13.48 -13.03
N PHE A 254 23.68 -14.53 -13.80
CA PHE A 254 24.80 -14.53 -14.72
C PHE A 254 26.13 -14.07 -14.07
N MET A 255 26.29 -14.35 -12.77
CA MET A 255 27.49 -13.97 -12.04
C MET A 255 28.54 -15.07 -12.13
N ALA A 256 29.75 -14.71 -12.59
CA ALA A 256 30.88 -15.64 -12.67
C ALA A 256 31.37 -16.08 -11.28
N SER A 257 31.20 -15.26 -10.23
CA SER A 257 31.45 -15.59 -8.84
C SER A 257 30.68 -14.60 -7.95
N PRO A 258 29.70 -15.05 -7.13
CA PRO A 258 29.12 -14.18 -6.14
C PRO A 258 30.19 -13.89 -5.09
N GLY A 259 30.60 -12.63 -4.95
CA GLY A 259 31.53 -12.19 -3.90
C GLY A 259 30.84 -12.25 -2.54
N LEU A 260 30.65 -13.47 -2.01
CA LEU A 260 29.94 -13.73 -0.75
C LEU A 260 30.87 -13.61 0.48
N ALA A 261 32.18 -13.67 0.26
CA ALA A 261 33.14 -13.48 1.34
C ALA A 261 33.09 -12.03 1.85
N PRO A 262 33.19 -11.84 3.16
CA PRO A 262 33.32 -10.50 3.73
C PRO A 262 34.47 -9.72 3.09
N LYS A 263 34.24 -8.44 2.82
CA LYS A 263 35.22 -7.55 2.20
C LYS A 263 35.13 -6.16 2.81
N VAL A 264 36.28 -5.55 3.07
CA VAL A 264 36.34 -4.17 3.53
C VAL A 264 36.68 -3.25 2.37
N TYR A 265 35.93 -2.18 2.25
CA TYR A 265 36.17 -1.08 1.32
C TYR A 265 36.60 0.15 2.09
N TRP A 266 37.57 0.85 1.57
CA TRP A 266 38.15 2.06 2.17
C TRP A 266 37.58 3.29 1.48
N ARG A 267 37.08 4.23 2.24
CA ARG A 267 36.67 5.54 1.77
C ARG A 267 37.42 6.64 2.54
N LEU A 268 38.06 7.51 1.81
CA LEU A 268 38.70 8.68 2.41
C LEU A 268 37.66 9.74 2.69
N THR A 269 37.67 10.29 3.91
CA THR A 269 36.82 11.43 4.30
C THR A 269 37.74 12.54 4.84
N ASP A 270 37.19 13.69 5.16
CA ASP A 270 37.98 14.84 5.63
C ASP A 270 38.68 14.57 6.97
N ASN A 271 38.08 13.78 7.86
CA ASN A 271 38.56 13.61 9.23
C ASN A 271 38.99 12.19 9.60
N TRP A 272 38.56 11.17 8.81
CA TRP A 272 38.88 9.76 9.07
C TRP A 272 38.88 8.93 7.78
N VAL A 273 39.37 7.71 7.89
CA VAL A 273 39.15 6.69 6.88
C VAL A 273 37.93 5.89 7.28
N GLU A 274 36.91 5.86 6.43
CA GLU A 274 35.75 5.00 6.63
C GLU A 274 36.05 3.61 6.08
N LEU A 275 35.98 2.62 6.95
CA LEU A 275 36.11 1.21 6.62
C LEU A 275 34.68 0.62 6.53
N SER A 276 34.24 0.35 5.31
CA SER A 276 32.93 -0.26 5.06
C SER A 276 33.08 -1.78 4.93
N ILE A 277 32.73 -2.52 5.98
CA ILE A 277 32.70 -3.98 5.93
C ILE A 277 31.42 -4.46 5.30
N ARG A 278 31.52 -5.10 4.14
CA ARG A 278 30.40 -5.70 3.39
C ARG A 278 30.40 -7.19 3.62
N PHE A 279 29.21 -7.76 3.90
CA PHE A 279 29.01 -9.16 4.18
C PHE A 279 27.62 -9.63 3.79
N VAL A 280 27.40 -10.94 3.78
CA VAL A 280 26.10 -11.55 3.52
C VAL A 280 25.45 -11.94 4.85
N ALA A 281 24.20 -11.55 5.03
CA ALA A 281 23.41 -11.82 6.22
C ALA A 281 22.08 -12.49 5.86
N PRO A 282 21.49 -13.30 6.74
CA PRO A 282 20.11 -13.77 6.58
C PRO A 282 19.15 -12.59 6.51
N THR A 283 18.02 -12.75 5.82
CA THR A 283 17.00 -11.69 5.71
C THR A 283 16.34 -11.33 7.04
N HIS A 284 16.43 -12.22 8.02
CA HIS A 284 15.93 -12.05 9.38
C HIS A 284 17.08 -11.93 10.39
N GLY A 285 16.88 -11.17 11.47
CA GLY A 285 17.87 -11.06 12.54
C GLY A 285 19.08 -10.18 12.23
N VAL A 286 19.04 -9.36 11.17
CA VAL A 286 20.18 -8.49 10.75
C VAL A 286 20.57 -7.51 11.84
N ARG A 287 19.62 -6.99 12.61
CA ARG A 287 19.90 -6.02 13.67
C ARG A 287 20.67 -6.66 14.81
N GLU A 288 20.25 -7.83 15.26
CA GLU A 288 20.93 -8.61 16.30
C GLU A 288 22.32 -9.04 15.86
N LEU A 289 22.47 -9.39 14.57
CA LEU A 289 23.76 -9.71 13.98
C LEU A 289 24.70 -8.51 14.04
N LYS A 290 24.24 -7.34 13.56
CA LYS A 290 25.02 -6.09 13.57
C LYS A 290 25.36 -5.64 15.00
N ASP A 291 24.46 -5.80 15.98
CA ASP A 291 24.73 -5.48 17.38
C ASP A 291 25.85 -6.37 17.94
N LYS A 292 25.79 -7.68 17.72
CA LYS A 292 26.84 -8.62 18.13
C LYS A 292 28.18 -8.24 17.51
N MET A 293 28.20 -8.02 16.18
CA MET A 293 29.42 -7.62 15.50
C MET A 293 29.96 -6.29 16.03
N SER A 294 29.10 -5.30 16.26
CA SER A 294 29.52 -3.99 16.78
C SER A 294 30.19 -4.11 18.14
N ARG A 295 29.64 -4.89 19.07
CA ARG A 295 30.23 -5.11 20.39
C ARG A 295 31.61 -5.75 20.27
N GLU A 296 31.74 -6.80 19.49
CA GLU A 296 32.99 -7.50 19.31
C GLU A 296 34.04 -6.65 18.60
N ILE A 297 33.63 -5.82 17.62
CA ILE A 297 34.54 -4.86 16.96
C ILE A 297 35.08 -3.84 17.97
N ILE A 298 34.21 -3.28 18.83
CA ILE A 298 34.62 -2.31 19.85
C ILE A 298 35.64 -2.96 20.80
N ASP A 299 35.32 -4.13 21.34
CA ASP A 299 36.19 -4.85 22.27
C ASP A 299 37.57 -5.15 21.64
N ALA A 300 37.60 -5.57 20.38
CA ALA A 300 38.84 -5.86 19.65
C ALA A 300 39.63 -4.58 19.29
N PHE A 301 38.95 -3.50 18.99
CA PHE A 301 39.57 -2.19 18.74
C PHE A 301 40.22 -1.63 20.01
N ASP A 302 39.55 -1.72 21.15
CA ASP A 302 40.08 -1.31 22.45
C ASP A 302 41.34 -2.09 22.79
N GLN A 303 41.34 -3.41 22.60
CA GLN A 303 42.52 -4.26 22.81
C GLN A 303 43.68 -3.89 21.86
N ALA A 304 43.36 -3.53 20.63
CA ALA A 304 44.36 -3.10 19.63
C ALA A 304 44.76 -1.62 19.74
N LYS A 305 44.13 -0.87 20.67
CA LYS A 305 44.34 0.58 20.87
C LYS A 305 43.96 1.38 19.60
N ILE A 306 42.96 0.97 18.89
CA ILE A 306 42.41 1.64 17.71
C ILE A 306 41.16 2.43 18.14
N GLY A 307 41.18 3.75 17.89
CA GLY A 307 40.06 4.62 18.22
C GLY A 307 39.02 4.69 17.12
N ILE A 308 37.73 4.73 17.51
CA ILE A 308 36.65 5.09 16.60
C ILE A 308 36.70 6.62 16.44
N ALA A 309 36.88 7.08 15.19
CA ALA A 309 36.95 8.51 14.90
C ALA A 309 35.60 9.19 14.99
N SER A 310 35.58 10.44 15.41
CA SER A 310 34.41 11.32 15.40
C SER A 310 34.67 12.59 14.59
N GLY A 311 33.62 13.30 14.20
CA GLY A 311 33.76 14.58 13.48
C GLY A 311 34.57 15.58 14.31
N THR A 312 35.73 16.02 13.78
CA THR A 312 36.56 17.06 14.40
C THR A 312 36.49 18.30 13.53
N TYR A 313 36.16 19.43 14.14
CA TYR A 313 36.13 20.72 13.45
C TYR A 313 37.32 21.57 13.93
N GLU A 314 38.14 22.02 13.01
CA GLU A 314 39.17 23.01 13.29
C GLU A 314 38.59 24.41 13.14
N ILE A 315 38.59 25.19 14.20
CA ILE A 315 38.13 26.57 14.16
C ILE A 315 39.28 27.45 13.71
N VAL A 316 39.30 27.79 12.43
CA VAL A 316 40.32 28.69 11.87
C VAL A 316 39.81 30.13 11.97
N GLY A 317 40.33 30.86 12.96
CA GLY A 317 40.04 32.26 13.17
C GLY A 317 38.77 32.51 13.98
N VAL A 318 38.93 32.68 15.27
CA VAL A 318 37.87 33.21 16.13
C VAL A 318 37.93 34.73 16.05
N PRO A 319 36.85 35.45 15.63
CA PRO A 319 36.84 36.90 15.75
C PRO A 319 37.01 37.30 17.21
N PRO A 320 37.67 38.45 17.50
CA PRO A 320 37.95 38.84 18.88
C PRO A 320 36.64 38.90 19.72
N LEU A 321 36.58 38.04 20.72
CA LEU A 321 35.44 37.99 21.62
C LEU A 321 35.51 39.26 22.50
N LYS A 322 34.56 40.20 22.38
CA LYS A 322 34.36 41.24 23.33
C LYS A 322 33.72 40.62 24.58
N ILE A 323 34.55 40.38 25.61
CA ILE A 323 34.02 40.02 26.92
C ILE A 323 33.45 41.32 27.53
N LEU A 324 32.16 41.47 27.49
CA LEU A 324 31.47 42.50 28.32
C LEU A 324 31.53 41.98 29.75
N SER A 325 32.49 42.45 30.55
CA SER A 325 32.43 42.27 31.99
C SER A 325 31.23 43.11 32.50
N GLU A 326 30.20 42.49 33.02
CA GLU A 326 29.19 43.19 33.81
C GLU A 326 29.89 43.81 35.01
N GLN A 327 29.97 45.15 35.05
CA GLN A 327 30.38 45.84 36.25
C GLN A 327 29.32 45.55 37.34
N PRO A 328 29.75 45.23 38.56
CA PRO A 328 28.79 45.01 39.67
C PRO A 328 27.95 46.23 39.84
N VAL A 329 26.65 46.04 39.82
CA VAL A 329 25.67 47.09 40.08
C VAL A 329 25.94 47.66 41.51
N PRO A 330 26.17 48.98 41.67
CA PRO A 330 26.39 49.58 42.97
C PRO A 330 25.16 49.37 43.86
N ALA A 331 25.41 48.94 45.10
CA ALA A 331 24.35 48.75 46.10
C ALA A 331 23.56 50.04 46.34
N PRO A 332 22.21 49.96 46.54
CA PRO A 332 21.40 51.16 46.82
C PRO A 332 21.87 51.80 48.14
N PRO A 333 21.85 53.14 48.24
CA PRO A 333 22.22 53.83 49.47
C PRO A 333 21.17 53.55 50.56
N HIS A 334 21.65 53.33 51.78
CA HIS A 334 20.86 53.14 53.03
C HIS A 334 20.02 54.37 53.43
#